data_d6a1e92e49d2475d1067cefa1725e39c
#
_entry.id   d6a1e92e49d2475d1067cefa1725e39c
#
_cell.length_a   1.000
_cell.length_b   1.000
_cell.length_c   1.000
_cell.angle_alpha   90.00
_cell.angle_beta   90.00
_cell.angle_gamma   90.00
#
_symmetry.space_group_name_H-M   'P 1'
#
loop_
_entity.id
_entity.type
_entity.pdbx_description
1 polymer ?
#
loop_
_entity_poly.entity_id
_entity_poly.type
_entity_poly.pdbx_seq_one_letter_code
_entity_poly.pdbx_strand_id
1 'polypeptide(L)'
;MVKGYSAISGKSSLLRAMSRTSPEIAEYPFTTRIPLPGMVQWENVQIQLVDLPPVAPESAQTWLWAILRMSDGLLVTLDMGDDNVLSHYEDLVSFMEQNNVRIKNEGERRFTEKRAICAANKMDMPGAEDRLELLKEIIGDAMEIVPCSALTGDGLHDLGAKMFFDLLGKIRVYTKPPGKKPDFSQPFILDRGVTVLEAARDVHKEIAENLKYARVWGKGVFDGQMVPRDHVLNDGDIVVFYS
;
A
#
# COMPACT_ATOMS: atom_id res chain seq x y z
N MET A 1 -8.14 -6.91 3.76
CA MET A 1 -6.69 -7.17 4.00
C MET A 1 -5.97 -6.86 2.69
N VAL A 2 -5.04 -5.95 2.68
CA VAL A 2 -4.35 -5.50 1.47
C VAL A 2 -2.89 -5.92 1.57
N LYS A 3 -2.30 -6.44 0.49
CA LYS A 3 -0.96 -7.05 0.49
C LYS A 3 0.04 -6.18 -0.25
N GLY A 4 1.10 -5.75 0.45
CA GLY A 4 2.27 -5.09 -0.14
C GLY A 4 3.55 -5.89 0.17
N TYR A 5 4.61 -5.72 -0.61
CA TYR A 5 5.87 -6.46 -0.46
C TYR A 5 7.07 -5.53 -0.55
N SER A 6 8.12 -5.85 0.21
CA SER A 6 9.32 -5.00 0.34
C SER A 6 10.58 -5.73 -0.15
N ALA A 7 11.46 -5.01 -0.85
CA ALA A 7 12.74 -5.53 -1.35
C ALA A 7 13.90 -4.61 -0.90
N ILE A 8 15.02 -5.19 -0.46
CA ILE A 8 16.30 -4.59 -0.06
C ILE A 8 16.39 -4.01 1.39
N SER A 9 17.53 -3.46 1.80
CA SER A 9 18.03 -3.21 3.16
C SER A 9 17.11 -2.34 4.03
N GLY A 10 17.01 -2.66 5.33
CA GLY A 10 16.19 -1.90 6.29
C GLY A 10 14.72 -2.28 6.35
N LYS A 11 14.26 -3.26 5.57
CA LYS A 11 12.87 -3.75 5.48
C LYS A 11 12.27 -4.14 6.82
N SER A 12 12.93 -5.04 7.52
CA SER A 12 12.45 -5.55 8.80
C SER A 12 12.39 -4.45 9.88
N SER A 13 13.31 -3.47 9.82
CA SER A 13 13.27 -2.30 10.71
C SER A 13 12.08 -1.40 10.38
N LEU A 14 11.84 -1.16 9.09
CA LEU A 14 10.69 -0.38 8.63
C LEU A 14 9.37 -1.06 9.00
N LEU A 15 9.27 -2.38 8.77
CA LEU A 15 8.10 -3.17 9.16
C LEU A 15 7.85 -3.08 10.67
N ARG A 16 8.89 -3.21 11.49
CA ARG A 16 8.78 -3.09 12.96
C ARG A 16 8.33 -1.68 13.38
N ALA A 17 8.91 -0.64 12.78
CA ALA A 17 8.58 0.74 13.11
C ALA A 17 7.12 1.09 12.76
N MET A 18 6.58 0.53 11.69
CA MET A 18 5.21 0.73 11.25
C MET A 18 4.19 -0.24 11.90
N SER A 19 4.65 -1.34 12.48
CA SER A 19 3.79 -2.32 13.16
C SER A 19 3.64 -1.96 14.63
N ARG A 20 2.42 -1.76 15.13
CA ARG A 20 2.15 -1.51 16.55
C ARG A 20 2.29 -2.78 17.41
N THR A 21 2.21 -3.94 16.82
CA THR A 21 2.45 -5.23 17.47
C THR A 21 3.81 -5.75 17.01
N SER A 22 4.65 -6.20 17.96
CA SER A 22 5.82 -6.99 17.61
C SER A 22 5.35 -8.13 16.72
N PRO A 23 5.92 -8.33 15.51
CA PRO A 23 5.59 -9.50 14.72
C PRO A 23 5.83 -10.70 15.65
N GLU A 24 4.82 -11.52 15.90
CA GLU A 24 5.03 -12.81 16.51
C GLU A 24 6.00 -13.53 15.58
N ILE A 25 7.22 -13.69 16.06
CA ILE A 25 8.21 -14.55 15.43
C ILE A 25 7.65 -15.94 15.58
N ALA A 26 6.88 -16.40 14.61
CA ALA A 26 6.57 -17.80 14.50
C ALA A 26 7.91 -18.49 14.23
N GLU A 27 8.42 -19.18 15.23
CA GLU A 27 9.59 -20.05 15.12
C GLU A 27 9.25 -21.20 14.16
N TYR A 28 9.53 -20.99 12.88
CA TYR A 28 9.55 -22.09 11.92
C TYR A 28 10.97 -22.60 11.80
N PRO A 29 11.23 -23.89 11.99
CA PRO A 29 12.57 -24.47 12.14
C PRO A 29 13.46 -24.46 10.90
N PHE A 30 13.10 -23.72 9.82
CA PHE A 30 13.89 -23.56 8.59
C PHE A 30 13.96 -22.10 8.12
N THR A 31 13.98 -21.12 8.99
CA THR A 31 13.48 -19.77 8.84
C THR A 31 14.45 -18.67 8.39
N THR A 32 15.51 -18.95 7.70
CA THR A 32 16.27 -17.84 7.07
C THR A 32 15.69 -17.40 5.71
N ARG A 33 14.58 -17.99 5.24
CA ARG A 33 14.10 -17.79 3.87
C ARG A 33 12.58 -17.85 3.67
N ILE A 34 11.75 -17.76 4.71
CA ILE A 34 10.28 -17.77 4.56
C ILE A 34 9.75 -16.33 4.64
N PRO A 35 8.84 -15.92 3.72
CA PRO A 35 8.21 -14.60 3.79
C PRO A 35 7.49 -14.43 5.13
N LEU A 36 7.79 -13.36 5.85
CA LEU A 36 7.13 -13.05 7.12
C LEU A 36 6.05 -11.99 6.88
N PRO A 37 4.77 -12.35 7.00
CA PRO A 37 3.70 -11.37 6.96
C PRO A 37 3.71 -10.53 8.23
N GLY A 38 3.64 -9.22 8.08
CA GLY A 38 3.45 -8.26 9.16
C GLY A 38 2.23 -7.39 8.89
N MET A 39 1.56 -6.95 9.96
CA MET A 39 0.43 -6.01 9.86
C MET A 39 0.89 -4.61 10.22
N VAL A 40 0.88 -3.72 9.25
CA VAL A 40 1.13 -2.30 9.44
C VAL A 40 -0.17 -1.61 9.77
N GLN A 41 -0.19 -0.86 10.86
CA GLN A 41 -1.32 -0.02 11.22
C GLN A 41 -1.10 1.39 10.68
N TRP A 42 -1.98 1.84 9.81
CA TRP A 42 -2.04 3.23 9.38
C TRP A 42 -3.43 3.79 9.68
N GLU A 43 -3.51 4.79 10.55
CA GLU A 43 -4.77 5.31 11.09
C GLU A 43 -5.70 4.18 11.58
N ASN A 44 -6.88 4.05 10.98
CA ASN A 44 -7.88 3.03 11.29
C ASN A 44 -7.93 1.86 10.28
N VAL A 45 -6.88 1.68 9.47
CA VAL A 45 -6.75 0.56 8.52
C VAL A 45 -5.51 -0.27 8.80
N GLN A 46 -5.55 -1.52 8.36
CA GLN A 46 -4.42 -2.43 8.43
C GLN A 46 -3.96 -2.82 7.03
N ILE A 47 -2.66 -2.67 6.78
CA ILE A 47 -2.00 -3.06 5.54
C ILE A 47 -1.12 -4.27 5.85
N GLN A 48 -1.32 -5.38 5.13
CA GLN A 48 -0.43 -6.50 5.23
C GLN A 48 0.83 -6.25 4.38
N LEU A 49 1.98 -6.21 5.04
CA LEU A 49 3.28 -6.27 4.36
C LEU A 49 3.86 -7.68 4.52
N VAL A 50 4.51 -8.15 3.48
CA VAL A 50 5.27 -9.41 3.54
C VAL A 50 6.74 -9.06 3.35
N ASP A 51 7.54 -9.29 4.40
CA ASP A 51 8.98 -9.12 4.34
C ASP A 51 9.59 -10.26 3.52
N LEU A 52 10.24 -9.89 2.42
CA LEU A 52 10.88 -10.81 1.50
C LEU A 52 12.42 -10.76 1.69
N PRO A 53 13.14 -11.85 1.44
CA PRO A 53 14.59 -11.82 1.38
C PRO A 53 15.04 -10.80 0.33
N PRO A 54 16.31 -10.33 0.40
CA PRO A 54 16.86 -9.46 -0.64
C PRO A 54 16.68 -10.06 -2.03
N VAL A 55 16.25 -9.25 -2.97
CA VAL A 55 16.11 -9.66 -4.37
C VAL A 55 17.50 -9.57 -5.01
N ALA A 56 18.21 -10.69 -5.03
CA ALA A 56 19.55 -10.82 -5.57
C ALA A 56 19.71 -12.18 -6.27
N PRO A 57 20.66 -12.33 -7.21
CA PRO A 57 20.86 -13.58 -7.94
C PRO A 57 21.01 -14.82 -7.05
N GLU A 58 21.71 -14.68 -5.92
CA GLU A 58 21.99 -15.77 -4.99
C GLU A 58 20.75 -16.18 -4.17
N SER A 59 19.76 -15.32 -4.05
CA SER A 59 18.54 -15.54 -3.26
C SER A 59 17.30 -15.85 -4.11
N ALA A 60 17.44 -15.85 -5.44
CA ALA A 60 16.35 -15.98 -6.39
C ALA A 60 15.75 -17.40 -6.40
N GLN A 61 14.78 -17.61 -5.52
CA GLN A 61 13.98 -18.84 -5.55
C GLN A 61 12.67 -18.59 -6.34
N THR A 62 12.20 -19.60 -7.04
CA THR A 62 10.98 -19.53 -7.87
C THR A 62 9.76 -18.98 -7.12
N TRP A 63 9.63 -19.31 -5.84
CA TRP A 63 8.51 -18.84 -5.01
C TRP A 63 8.54 -17.31 -4.78
N LEU A 64 9.71 -16.68 -4.73
CA LEU A 64 9.85 -15.23 -4.55
C LEU A 64 9.16 -14.49 -5.68
N TRP A 65 9.41 -14.90 -6.92
CA TRP A 65 8.81 -14.32 -8.11
C TRP A 65 7.30 -14.56 -8.19
N ALA A 66 6.85 -15.73 -7.74
CA ALA A 66 5.42 -16.01 -7.64
C ALA A 66 4.73 -15.03 -6.67
N ILE A 67 5.31 -14.81 -5.49
CA ILE A 67 4.79 -13.86 -4.51
C ILE A 67 4.78 -12.44 -5.07
N LEU A 68 5.88 -11.96 -5.67
CA LEU A 68 5.93 -10.64 -6.27
C LEU A 68 4.86 -10.44 -7.34
N ARG A 69 4.63 -11.44 -8.20
CA ARG A 69 3.56 -11.39 -9.21
C ARG A 69 2.14 -11.44 -8.63
N MET A 70 1.95 -12.05 -7.46
CA MET A 70 0.64 -12.13 -6.79
C MET A 70 0.34 -10.94 -5.89
N SER A 71 1.29 -10.03 -5.70
CA SER A 71 1.10 -8.85 -4.85
C SER A 71 0.17 -7.82 -5.48
N ASP A 72 -0.49 -7.02 -4.65
CA ASP A 72 -1.28 -5.86 -5.07
C ASP A 72 -0.37 -4.67 -5.41
N GLY A 73 0.83 -4.59 -4.78
CA GLY A 73 1.83 -3.57 -5.04
C GLY A 73 3.17 -3.91 -4.38
N LEU A 74 4.22 -3.18 -4.74
CA LEU A 74 5.58 -3.36 -4.26
C LEU A 74 6.04 -2.14 -3.46
N LEU A 75 6.55 -2.37 -2.25
CA LEU A 75 7.29 -1.39 -1.48
C LEU A 75 8.79 -1.66 -1.67
N VAL A 76 9.46 -0.83 -2.45
CA VAL A 76 10.91 -0.85 -2.61
C VAL A 76 11.51 -0.06 -1.46
N THR A 77 12.38 -0.67 -0.65
CA THR A 77 13.05 0.02 0.46
C THR A 77 14.52 0.19 0.12
N LEU A 78 14.99 1.42 0.08
CA LEU A 78 16.38 1.78 -0.19
C LEU A 78 17.00 2.43 1.04
N ASP A 79 18.29 2.15 1.26
CA ASP A 79 19.05 2.62 2.43
C ASP A 79 19.79 3.91 2.07
N MET A 80 19.30 5.06 2.55
CA MET A 80 19.94 6.36 2.29
C MET A 80 21.23 6.56 3.10
N GLY A 81 21.59 5.63 3.97
CA GLY A 81 22.90 5.58 4.62
C GLY A 81 23.98 4.88 3.79
N ASP A 82 23.64 4.27 2.67
CA ASP A 82 24.56 3.50 1.82
C ASP A 82 24.97 4.28 0.58
N ASP A 83 26.27 4.46 0.38
CA ASP A 83 26.81 5.18 -0.78
C ASP A 83 26.56 4.45 -2.12
N ASN A 84 26.27 3.14 -2.08
CA ASN A 84 25.97 2.33 -3.26
C ASN A 84 24.47 2.23 -3.57
N VAL A 85 23.63 3.04 -2.93
CA VAL A 85 22.16 2.95 -3.05
C VAL A 85 21.68 3.02 -4.50
N LEU A 86 22.31 3.82 -5.35
CA LEU A 86 21.96 3.96 -6.77
C LEU A 86 22.21 2.66 -7.54
N SER A 87 23.39 2.07 -7.37
CA SER A 87 23.71 0.77 -7.96
C SER A 87 22.76 -0.33 -7.48
N HIS A 88 22.43 -0.33 -6.19
CA HIS A 88 21.45 -1.30 -5.63
C HIS A 88 20.06 -1.16 -6.25
N TYR A 89 19.64 0.06 -6.56
CA TYR A 89 18.37 0.29 -7.26
C TYR A 89 18.40 -0.24 -8.70
N GLU A 90 19.46 0.07 -9.45
CA GLU A 90 19.62 -0.40 -10.83
C GLU A 90 19.67 -1.93 -10.91
N ASP A 91 20.45 -2.57 -10.02
CA ASP A 91 20.54 -4.01 -9.91
C ASP A 91 19.17 -4.65 -9.61
N LEU A 92 18.42 -4.06 -8.68
CA LEU A 92 17.07 -4.52 -8.33
C LEU A 92 16.14 -4.50 -9.55
N VAL A 93 16.07 -3.36 -10.25
CA VAL A 93 15.18 -3.18 -11.40
C VAL A 93 15.57 -4.15 -12.51
N SER A 94 16.86 -4.22 -12.84
CA SER A 94 17.39 -5.15 -13.86
C SER A 94 17.03 -6.60 -13.53
N PHE A 95 17.23 -7.00 -12.28
CA PHE A 95 16.96 -8.37 -11.86
C PHE A 95 15.46 -8.70 -11.82
N MET A 96 14.62 -7.75 -11.44
CA MET A 96 13.16 -7.91 -11.53
C MET A 96 12.71 -8.10 -12.98
N GLU A 97 13.23 -7.29 -13.91
CA GLU A 97 12.90 -7.39 -15.33
C GLU A 97 13.32 -8.72 -15.95
N GLN A 98 14.53 -9.21 -15.64
CA GLN A 98 15.02 -10.53 -16.06
C GLN A 98 14.08 -11.68 -15.61
N ASN A 99 13.37 -11.47 -14.50
CA ASN A 99 12.43 -12.45 -13.94
C ASN A 99 10.95 -12.12 -14.24
N ASN A 100 10.69 -11.32 -15.27
CA ASN A 100 9.36 -10.94 -15.73
C ASN A 100 8.50 -10.26 -14.64
N VAL A 101 9.11 -9.39 -13.84
CA VAL A 101 8.41 -8.44 -12.95
C VAL A 101 8.83 -7.03 -13.34
N ARG A 102 7.87 -6.19 -13.72
CA ARG A 102 8.13 -4.81 -14.14
C ARG A 102 7.35 -3.83 -13.29
N ILE A 103 7.96 -2.68 -13.01
CA ILE A 103 7.30 -1.57 -12.35
C ILE A 103 6.55 -0.77 -13.41
N LYS A 104 5.25 -0.53 -13.16
CA LYS A 104 4.38 0.29 -14.01
C LYS A 104 3.29 0.93 -13.15
N ASN A 105 3.43 2.21 -12.89
CA ASN A 105 2.53 2.94 -12.00
C ASN A 105 1.30 3.52 -12.70
N GLU A 106 1.35 3.73 -14.02
CA GLU A 106 0.27 4.30 -14.79
C GLU A 106 -0.38 3.33 -15.78
N GLY A 107 -1.63 3.57 -16.09
CA GLY A 107 -2.41 2.84 -17.09
C GLY A 107 -2.77 1.41 -16.68
N GLU A 108 -3.30 0.65 -17.65
CA GLU A 108 -3.63 -0.76 -17.46
C GLU A 108 -2.36 -1.61 -17.30
N ARG A 109 -2.41 -2.58 -16.39
CA ARG A 109 -1.28 -3.44 -16.04
C ARG A 109 -1.56 -4.89 -16.38
N ARG A 110 -0.51 -5.55 -16.90
CA ARG A 110 -0.47 -7.00 -17.03
C ARG A 110 -0.14 -7.66 -15.70
N PHE A 111 -0.35 -8.94 -15.59
CA PHE A 111 -0.06 -9.70 -14.34
C PHE A 111 1.40 -9.55 -13.87
N THR A 112 2.34 -9.37 -14.80
CA THR A 112 3.77 -9.16 -14.52
C THR A 112 4.14 -7.70 -14.23
N GLU A 113 3.22 -6.76 -14.40
CA GLU A 113 3.42 -5.34 -14.17
C GLU A 113 2.83 -4.94 -12.81
N LYS A 114 3.62 -4.29 -11.97
CA LYS A 114 3.26 -3.95 -10.60
C LYS A 114 3.39 -2.47 -10.33
N ARG A 115 2.45 -1.92 -9.55
CA ARG A 115 2.68 -0.62 -8.92
C ARG A 115 3.80 -0.75 -7.91
N ALA A 116 4.61 0.30 -7.79
CA ALA A 116 5.63 0.38 -6.77
C ALA A 116 5.73 1.79 -6.21
N ILE A 117 6.10 1.88 -4.94
CA ILE A 117 6.61 3.11 -4.31
C ILE A 117 7.94 2.80 -3.66
N CYS A 118 8.80 3.80 -3.56
CA CYS A 118 10.10 3.71 -2.92
C CYS A 118 10.05 4.34 -1.52
N ALA A 119 10.39 3.58 -0.49
CA ALA A 119 10.72 4.11 0.81
C ALA A 119 12.22 4.40 0.85
N ALA A 120 12.62 5.67 0.73
CA ALA A 120 13.97 6.13 0.95
C ALA A 120 14.22 6.19 2.46
N ASN A 121 14.67 5.06 3.03
CA ASN A 121 14.80 4.88 4.48
C ASN A 121 16.16 5.34 4.99
N LYS A 122 16.23 5.63 6.30
CA LYS A 122 17.41 6.14 7.02
C LYS A 122 17.78 7.57 6.61
N MET A 123 16.79 8.43 6.41
CA MET A 123 17.01 9.86 6.17
C MET A 123 17.71 10.57 7.34
N ASP A 124 17.80 9.93 8.50
CA ASP A 124 18.57 10.36 9.67
C ASP A 124 20.11 10.23 9.51
N MET A 125 20.57 9.56 8.45
CA MET A 125 21.99 9.33 8.22
C MET A 125 22.68 10.52 7.49
N PRO A 126 23.97 10.81 7.80
CA PRO A 126 24.71 11.84 7.09
C PRO A 126 24.75 11.61 5.57
N GLY A 127 24.56 12.67 4.79
CA GLY A 127 24.57 12.62 3.31
C GLY A 127 23.33 11.94 2.69
N ALA A 128 22.30 11.62 3.48
CA ALA A 128 21.08 11.00 2.99
C ALA A 128 20.33 11.90 2.00
N GLU A 129 20.32 13.22 2.23
CA GLU A 129 19.66 14.19 1.34
C GLU A 129 20.30 14.24 -0.05
N ASP A 130 21.64 14.25 -0.11
CA ASP A 130 22.36 14.27 -1.39
C ASP A 130 22.08 12.98 -2.20
N ARG A 131 22.08 11.82 -1.51
CA ARG A 131 21.74 10.53 -2.14
C ARG A 131 20.29 10.47 -2.58
N LEU A 132 19.37 11.09 -1.84
CA LEU A 132 17.96 11.18 -2.20
C LEU A 132 17.78 12.00 -3.49
N GLU A 133 18.47 13.14 -3.63
CA GLU A 133 18.38 13.96 -4.85
C GLU A 133 18.88 13.18 -6.08
N LEU A 134 20.03 12.50 -5.96
CA LEU A 134 20.53 11.64 -7.05
C LEU A 134 19.56 10.49 -7.36
N LEU A 135 18.96 9.88 -6.35
CA LEU A 135 18.00 8.82 -6.54
C LEU A 135 16.74 9.31 -7.27
N LYS A 136 16.26 10.52 -6.98
CA LYS A 136 15.14 11.15 -7.68
C LYS A 136 15.43 11.34 -9.17
N GLU A 137 16.65 11.75 -9.53
CA GLU A 137 17.06 11.90 -10.92
C GLU A 137 17.04 10.57 -11.68
N ILE A 138 17.49 9.48 -11.03
CA ILE A 138 17.54 8.14 -11.66
C ILE A 138 16.15 7.51 -11.76
N ILE A 139 15.34 7.59 -10.71
CA ILE A 139 14.00 7.01 -10.70
C ILE A 139 13.05 7.80 -11.59
N GLY A 140 13.18 9.13 -11.63
CA GLY A 140 12.29 10.00 -12.39
C GLY A 140 10.82 9.73 -12.07
N ASP A 141 10.00 9.60 -13.08
CA ASP A 141 8.56 9.34 -12.96
C ASP A 141 8.21 7.84 -12.81
N ALA A 142 9.21 6.95 -12.81
CA ALA A 142 8.94 5.52 -12.77
C ALA A 142 8.31 5.08 -11.45
N MET A 143 8.63 5.77 -10.33
CA MET A 143 8.16 5.40 -9.01
C MET A 143 8.20 6.59 -8.05
N GLU A 144 7.14 6.78 -7.28
CA GLU A 144 7.12 7.80 -6.23
C GLU A 144 8.09 7.44 -5.10
N ILE A 145 8.86 8.42 -4.62
CA ILE A 145 9.83 8.26 -3.54
C ILE A 145 9.30 8.95 -2.28
N VAL A 146 9.24 8.20 -1.19
CA VAL A 146 8.84 8.69 0.14
C VAL A 146 10.05 8.66 1.06
N PRO A 147 10.64 9.81 1.41
CA PRO A 147 11.73 9.86 2.38
C PRO A 147 11.20 9.52 3.77
N CYS A 148 11.91 8.66 4.49
CA CYS A 148 11.51 8.25 5.82
C CYS A 148 12.71 7.78 6.68
N SER A 149 12.48 7.63 7.98
CA SER A 149 13.41 6.98 8.89
C SER A 149 12.66 6.02 9.82
N ALA A 150 12.98 4.75 9.72
CA ALA A 150 12.48 3.74 10.65
C ALA A 150 13.02 3.92 12.07
N LEU A 151 14.13 4.66 12.25
CA LEU A 151 14.73 4.93 13.55
C LEU A 151 14.02 6.07 14.28
N THR A 152 13.80 7.20 13.59
CA THR A 152 13.19 8.41 14.19
C THR A 152 11.67 8.41 14.09
N GLY A 153 11.08 7.67 13.16
CA GLY A 153 9.66 7.67 12.85
C GLY A 153 9.24 8.70 11.80
N ASP A 154 10.16 9.55 11.35
CA ASP A 154 9.89 10.60 10.36
C ASP A 154 9.45 9.98 9.03
N GLY A 155 8.45 10.59 8.38
CA GLY A 155 7.92 10.15 7.08
C GLY A 155 7.11 8.85 7.09
N LEU A 156 7.02 8.12 8.23
CA LEU A 156 6.30 6.83 8.27
C LEU A 156 4.78 6.99 8.11
N HIS A 157 4.19 8.08 8.60
CA HIS A 157 2.78 8.36 8.40
C HIS A 157 2.46 8.61 6.93
N ASP A 158 3.30 9.40 6.26
CA ASP A 158 3.16 9.71 4.83
C ASP A 158 3.38 8.46 3.98
N LEU A 159 4.35 7.62 4.34
CA LEU A 159 4.55 6.32 3.70
C LEU A 159 3.30 5.45 3.81
N GLY A 160 2.66 5.39 4.99
CA GLY A 160 1.41 4.68 5.18
C GLY A 160 0.28 5.20 4.29
N ALA A 161 0.14 6.54 4.19
CA ALA A 161 -0.83 7.18 3.31
C ALA A 161 -0.58 6.81 1.84
N LYS A 162 0.67 6.93 1.38
CA LYS A 162 1.07 6.58 0.01
C LYS A 162 0.87 5.11 -0.30
N MET A 163 1.18 4.23 0.65
CA MET A 163 0.87 2.80 0.50
C MET A 163 -0.62 2.56 0.34
N PHE A 164 -1.47 3.18 1.15
CA PHE A 164 -2.91 2.97 1.12
C PHE A 164 -3.57 3.58 -0.13
N PHE A 165 -3.31 4.87 -0.38
CA PHE A 165 -4.00 5.60 -1.44
C PHE A 165 -3.40 5.36 -2.83
N ASP A 166 -2.08 5.38 -2.97
CA ASP A 166 -1.45 5.44 -4.28
C ASP A 166 -0.93 4.07 -4.74
N LEU A 167 -0.28 3.31 -3.85
CA LEU A 167 0.18 1.96 -4.18
C LEU A 167 -0.99 0.99 -4.33
N LEU A 168 -1.89 0.96 -3.35
CA LEU A 168 -2.98 0.00 -3.28
C LEU A 168 -4.28 0.52 -3.91
N GLY A 169 -4.36 1.82 -4.15
CA GLY A 169 -5.52 2.44 -4.77
C GLY A 169 -6.81 2.26 -3.96
N LYS A 170 -6.73 2.31 -2.63
CA LYS A 170 -7.87 2.07 -1.73
C LYS A 170 -8.42 3.37 -1.16
N ILE A 171 -9.69 3.32 -0.75
CA ILE A 171 -10.39 4.36 0.00
C ILE A 171 -11.14 3.76 1.17
N ARG A 172 -11.46 4.59 2.16
CA ARG A 172 -12.30 4.24 3.32
C ARG A 172 -13.69 4.80 3.11
N VAL A 173 -14.69 3.96 3.24
CA VAL A 173 -16.10 4.37 3.22
C VAL A 173 -16.76 3.89 4.50
N TYR A 174 -17.57 4.75 5.10
CA TYR A 174 -18.30 4.43 6.33
C TYR A 174 -19.78 4.26 6.02
N THR A 175 -20.43 3.35 6.71
CA THR A 175 -21.87 3.20 6.62
C THR A 175 -22.53 3.52 7.94
N LYS A 176 -23.76 3.99 7.89
CA LYS A 176 -24.58 4.16 9.09
C LYS A 176 -26.03 3.78 8.81
N PRO A 177 -26.74 3.23 9.79
CA PRO A 177 -28.20 3.10 9.70
C PRO A 177 -28.84 4.51 9.61
N PRO A 178 -30.00 4.65 8.95
CA PRO A 178 -30.74 5.89 8.93
C PRO A 178 -30.97 6.45 10.34
N GLY A 179 -30.71 7.74 10.55
CA GLY A 179 -30.90 8.42 11.82
C GLY A 179 -29.87 8.14 12.92
N LYS A 180 -28.87 7.28 12.67
CA LYS A 180 -27.79 6.99 13.64
C LYS A 180 -26.50 7.72 13.26
N LYS A 181 -25.57 7.81 14.21
CA LYS A 181 -24.20 8.31 13.97
C LYS A 181 -23.38 7.22 13.29
N PRO A 182 -22.41 7.59 12.42
CA PRO A 182 -21.48 6.65 11.82
C PRO A 182 -20.50 6.11 12.86
N ASP A 183 -20.05 4.88 12.66
CA ASP A 183 -18.91 4.32 13.38
C ASP A 183 -17.65 4.49 12.52
N PHE A 184 -16.73 5.34 12.98
CA PHE A 184 -15.47 5.61 12.30
C PHE A 184 -14.36 4.62 12.65
N SER A 185 -14.60 3.68 13.55
CA SER A 185 -13.57 2.69 13.95
C SER A 185 -13.41 1.56 12.92
N GLN A 186 -14.42 1.31 12.09
CA GLN A 186 -14.44 0.19 11.13
C GLN A 186 -14.88 0.66 9.74
N PRO A 187 -13.98 1.23 8.93
CA PRO A 187 -14.27 1.58 7.56
C PRO A 187 -14.41 0.34 6.67
N PHE A 188 -15.26 0.43 5.66
CA PHE A 188 -15.17 -0.46 4.50
C PHE A 188 -14.00 0.01 3.63
N ILE A 189 -13.12 -0.92 3.29
CA ILE A 189 -11.95 -0.65 2.44
C ILE A 189 -12.32 -1.06 1.02
N LEU A 190 -12.45 -0.07 0.16
CA LEU A 190 -12.92 -0.23 -1.20
C LEU A 190 -11.87 0.27 -2.20
N ASP A 191 -12.04 -0.08 -3.46
CA ASP A 191 -11.17 0.42 -4.53
C ASP A 191 -11.47 1.90 -4.85
N ARG A 192 -10.44 2.67 -5.15
CA ARG A 192 -10.61 4.05 -5.63
C ARG A 192 -11.40 4.03 -6.94
N GLY A 193 -12.39 4.90 -7.03
CA GLY A 193 -13.29 4.97 -8.18
C GLY A 193 -14.54 4.10 -8.05
N VAL A 194 -14.72 3.41 -6.93
CA VAL A 194 -15.90 2.59 -6.64
C VAL A 194 -17.18 3.45 -6.65
N THR A 195 -18.23 2.91 -7.25
CA THR A 195 -19.57 3.53 -7.26
C THR A 195 -20.38 3.13 -6.04
N VAL A 196 -21.43 3.89 -5.74
CA VAL A 196 -22.41 3.57 -4.68
C VAL A 196 -22.98 2.15 -4.84
N LEU A 197 -23.25 1.71 -6.07
CA LEU A 197 -23.77 0.37 -6.33
C LEU A 197 -22.77 -0.73 -6.01
N GLU A 198 -21.51 -0.54 -6.40
CA GLU A 198 -20.44 -1.47 -6.10
C GLU A 198 -20.15 -1.52 -4.60
N ALA A 199 -20.08 -0.36 -3.93
CA ALA A 199 -19.95 -0.29 -2.48
C ALA A 199 -21.10 -1.01 -1.76
N ALA A 200 -22.34 -0.87 -2.24
CA ALA A 200 -23.48 -1.59 -1.68
C ALA A 200 -23.33 -3.11 -1.80
N ARG A 201 -22.74 -3.63 -2.90
CA ARG A 201 -22.46 -5.06 -3.08
C ARG A 201 -21.44 -5.59 -2.08
N ASP A 202 -20.40 -4.80 -1.80
CA ASP A 202 -19.34 -5.16 -0.85
C ASP A 202 -19.87 -5.15 0.60
N VAL A 203 -20.85 -4.28 0.90
CA VAL A 203 -21.52 -4.25 2.21
C VAL A 203 -22.49 -5.42 2.36
N HIS A 204 -23.41 -5.60 1.41
CA HIS A 204 -24.37 -6.69 1.40
C HIS A 204 -25.07 -6.82 0.05
N LYS A 205 -25.11 -8.03 -0.52
CA LYS A 205 -25.68 -8.29 -1.84
C LYS A 205 -27.16 -7.86 -1.97
N GLU A 206 -27.99 -8.14 -0.95
CA GLU A 206 -29.40 -7.76 -0.96
C GLU A 206 -29.63 -6.25 -0.99
N ILE A 207 -28.74 -5.47 -0.35
CA ILE A 207 -28.80 -4.00 -0.40
C ILE A 207 -28.56 -3.52 -1.83
N ALA A 208 -27.59 -4.11 -2.53
CA ALA A 208 -27.29 -3.74 -3.91
C ALA A 208 -28.42 -4.09 -4.88
N GLU A 209 -29.06 -5.26 -4.73
CA GLU A 209 -30.17 -5.72 -5.56
C GLU A 209 -31.40 -4.81 -5.46
N ASN A 210 -31.68 -4.31 -4.26
CA ASN A 210 -32.86 -3.47 -3.98
C ASN A 210 -32.55 -1.97 -3.90
N LEU A 211 -31.31 -1.56 -4.15
CA LEU A 211 -30.84 -0.19 -4.01
C LEU A 211 -31.62 0.76 -4.94
N LYS A 212 -32.28 1.75 -4.38
CA LYS A 212 -32.97 2.82 -5.12
C LYS A 212 -32.05 4.04 -5.28
N TYR A 213 -31.50 4.55 -4.18
CA TYR A 213 -30.57 5.66 -4.09
C TYR A 213 -29.75 5.56 -2.83
N ALA A 214 -28.75 6.41 -2.71
CA ALA A 214 -27.99 6.57 -1.46
C ALA A 214 -27.99 8.03 -1.02
N ARG A 215 -27.69 8.27 0.26
CA ARG A 215 -27.30 9.58 0.76
C ARG A 215 -25.87 9.55 1.20
N VAL A 216 -25.10 10.57 0.80
CA VAL A 216 -23.67 10.67 1.05
C VAL A 216 -23.38 11.96 1.84
N TRP A 217 -22.49 11.84 2.81
CA TRP A 217 -21.83 12.93 3.53
C TRP A 217 -20.34 12.78 3.30
N GLY A 218 -19.69 13.80 2.74
CA GLY A 218 -18.27 13.72 2.45
C GLY A 218 -17.78 14.84 1.54
N LYS A 219 -16.62 14.62 0.96
CA LYS A 219 -15.96 15.61 0.11
C LYS A 219 -16.63 15.72 -1.25
N GLY A 220 -17.01 16.94 -1.64
CA GLY A 220 -17.57 17.19 -2.98
C GLY A 220 -19.08 16.99 -3.09
N VAL A 221 -19.78 16.70 -1.99
CA VAL A 221 -21.24 16.62 -1.90
C VAL A 221 -21.77 17.52 -0.77
N PHE A 222 -23.05 17.89 -0.84
CA PHE A 222 -23.73 18.54 0.28
C PHE A 222 -24.05 17.49 1.36
N ASP A 223 -24.15 17.91 2.62
CA ASP A 223 -24.46 17.03 3.75
C ASP A 223 -25.77 16.25 3.52
N GLY A 224 -25.68 14.92 3.41
CA GLY A 224 -26.78 14.04 3.16
C GLY A 224 -27.36 14.14 1.76
N GLN A 225 -26.58 14.57 0.81
CA GLN A 225 -26.99 14.66 -0.59
C GLN A 225 -27.46 13.30 -1.09
N MET A 226 -28.65 13.28 -1.72
CA MET A 226 -29.12 12.14 -2.47
C MET A 226 -28.30 11.99 -3.73
N VAL A 227 -27.73 10.81 -3.94
CA VAL A 227 -26.89 10.50 -5.09
C VAL A 227 -27.40 9.26 -5.83
N PRO A 228 -27.19 9.18 -7.16
CA PRO A 228 -27.54 7.99 -7.94
C PRO A 228 -26.59 6.83 -7.66
N ARG A 229 -26.91 5.66 -8.21
CA ARG A 229 -26.15 4.41 -8.01
C ARG A 229 -24.74 4.42 -8.58
N ASP A 230 -24.52 5.20 -9.63
CA ASP A 230 -23.26 5.37 -10.35
C ASP A 230 -22.38 6.51 -9.80
N HIS A 231 -22.83 7.17 -8.71
CA HIS A 231 -22.01 8.17 -8.04
C HIS A 231 -20.73 7.53 -7.47
N VAL A 232 -19.57 8.13 -7.80
CA VAL A 232 -18.25 7.68 -7.34
C VAL A 232 -17.98 8.18 -5.94
N LEU A 233 -17.58 7.27 -5.06
CA LEU A 233 -17.28 7.58 -3.65
C LEU A 233 -15.83 8.02 -3.47
N ASN A 234 -15.62 8.87 -2.45
CA ASN A 234 -14.32 9.38 -2.04
C ASN A 234 -13.90 8.83 -0.67
N ASP A 235 -12.60 8.94 -0.34
CA ASP A 235 -12.11 8.56 0.99
C ASP A 235 -12.76 9.39 2.08
N GLY A 236 -13.27 8.72 3.10
CA GLY A 236 -13.94 9.31 4.24
C GLY A 236 -15.44 9.52 4.05
N ASP A 237 -16.02 9.20 2.90
CA ASP A 237 -17.45 9.32 2.68
C ASP A 237 -18.25 8.42 3.63
N ILE A 238 -19.36 8.99 4.13
CA ILE A 238 -20.35 8.24 4.91
C ILE A 238 -21.57 8.01 4.02
N VAL A 239 -21.99 6.76 3.89
CA VAL A 239 -23.06 6.36 2.99
C VAL A 239 -24.23 5.74 3.76
N VAL A 240 -25.45 6.15 3.39
CA VAL A 240 -26.69 5.46 3.80
C VAL A 240 -27.36 4.95 2.54
N PHE A 241 -27.51 3.63 2.46
CA PHE A 241 -28.19 2.98 1.34
C PHE A 241 -29.70 2.92 1.61
N TYR A 242 -30.51 3.19 0.59
CA TYR A 242 -31.96 3.09 0.62
C TYR A 242 -32.45 2.09 -0.43
N SER A 243 -33.01 1.00 0.05
CA SER A 243 -33.60 -0.08 -0.74
C SER A 243 -35.12 -0.05 -0.72
#